data_b4187108a3a589163d10146a2c238600
#
_entry.id   b4187108a3a589163d10146a2c238600
#
_cell.length_a   1.000
_cell.length_b   1.000
_cell.length_c   1.000
_cell.angle_alpha   90.00
_cell.angle_beta   90.00
_cell.angle_gamma   90.00
#
_symmetry.space_group_name_H-M   'P 1'
#
loop_
_entity.id
_entity.type
_entity.pdbx_description
1 polymer ?
#
loop_
_entity_poly.entity_id
_entity_poly.type
_entity_poly.pdbx_seq_one_letter_code
_entity_poly.pdbx_strand_id
1 'polypeptide(L)'
;MSSEEPAILDRSRYEVAFDDDFDGTTLDERHWLPHYLPHWSTPDRTAARYRIDDGVLQLRIEADQPPWCPDLDGDLRVSSLQTGVFAGPVGSAVGQLQFHPDVVVRSAQQSRALVTVHRGLIEARMRALDDPRAMVALWMIGLEDAPERSSEICVAEIFGRDVRPEGARIGMGVRSWADPSITDDFVAEELPIRVRDWHTYAAEWTEGRVAWYVDDRLVRVVEQSATYPMQIMLGIYELPIADDPRQPAAYPKVFDVDWVRVSRRA
;
A
#
# COMPACT_ATOMS: atom_id res chain seq x y z
N MET A 1 -1.37 -34.20 -14.95
CA MET A 1 -0.81 -32.86 -14.70
C MET A 1 -0.20 -32.96 -13.32
N SER A 2 1.14 -33.01 -13.21
CA SER A 2 1.80 -32.95 -11.90
C SER A 2 1.62 -31.54 -11.37
N SER A 3 0.90 -31.40 -10.24
CA SER A 3 0.89 -30.16 -9.48
C SER A 3 2.29 -30.02 -8.87
N GLU A 4 3.18 -29.29 -9.55
CA GLU A 4 4.40 -28.82 -8.88
C GLU A 4 3.98 -27.99 -7.67
N GLU A 5 4.53 -28.31 -6.51
CA GLU A 5 4.31 -27.48 -5.32
C GLU A 5 4.83 -26.07 -5.62
N PRO A 6 4.11 -25.01 -5.19
CA PRO A 6 4.58 -23.65 -5.42
C PRO A 6 5.94 -23.44 -4.76
N ALA A 7 6.83 -22.71 -5.43
CA ALA A 7 8.13 -22.38 -4.87
C ALA A 7 7.98 -21.64 -3.54
N ILE A 8 8.85 -21.96 -2.59
CA ILE A 8 8.86 -21.37 -1.25
C ILE A 8 9.87 -20.22 -1.22
N LEU A 9 9.50 -19.12 -0.58
CA LEU A 9 10.36 -17.96 -0.40
C LEU A 9 11.61 -18.32 0.43
N ASP A 10 12.78 -18.10 -0.15
CA ASP A 10 14.08 -18.36 0.50
C ASP A 10 14.68 -17.07 1.07
N ARG A 11 14.44 -16.80 2.35
CA ARG A 11 14.96 -15.62 3.04
C ARG A 11 16.45 -15.69 3.36
N SER A 12 17.11 -16.85 3.23
CA SER A 12 18.54 -16.99 3.53
C SER A 12 19.45 -16.14 2.64
N ARG A 13 18.90 -15.62 1.53
CA ARG A 13 19.59 -14.74 0.57
C ARG A 13 19.49 -13.26 0.91
N TYR A 14 18.83 -12.92 2.02
CA TYR A 14 18.49 -11.54 2.35
C TYR A 14 18.94 -11.17 3.75
N GLU A 15 19.33 -9.91 3.90
CA GLU A 15 19.60 -9.26 5.18
C GLU A 15 18.59 -8.16 5.42
N VAL A 16 18.07 -8.08 6.64
CA VAL A 16 17.09 -7.05 7.03
C VAL A 16 17.76 -5.68 6.97
N ALA A 17 17.17 -4.78 6.19
CA ALA A 17 17.61 -3.40 6.03
C ALA A 17 16.70 -2.40 6.76
N PHE A 18 15.43 -2.74 6.92
CA PHE A 18 14.44 -1.99 7.68
C PHE A 18 13.43 -2.97 8.28
N ASP A 19 13.05 -2.75 9.51
CA ASP A 19 12.06 -3.53 10.24
C ASP A 19 11.30 -2.61 11.20
N ASP A 20 9.97 -2.74 11.21
CA ASP A 20 9.11 -2.09 12.18
C ASP A 20 8.04 -3.10 12.62
N ASP A 21 8.10 -3.51 13.86
CA ASP A 21 7.18 -4.44 14.51
C ASP A 21 6.16 -3.72 15.40
N PHE A 22 6.13 -2.39 15.32
CA PHE A 22 5.20 -1.54 16.05
C PHE A 22 5.12 -1.81 17.56
N ASP A 23 6.22 -2.25 18.17
CA ASP A 23 6.30 -2.59 19.61
C ASP A 23 6.25 -1.36 20.53
N GLY A 24 6.36 -0.16 19.96
CA GLY A 24 6.21 1.12 20.64
C GLY A 24 4.75 1.50 20.91
N THR A 25 4.57 2.72 21.43
CA THR A 25 3.24 3.33 21.64
C THR A 25 2.94 4.46 20.65
N THR A 26 3.93 4.84 19.86
CA THR A 26 3.87 5.91 18.87
C THR A 26 4.61 5.50 17.61
N LEU A 27 4.16 6.02 16.47
CA LEU A 27 4.81 5.80 15.21
C LEU A 27 6.20 6.46 15.19
N ASP A 28 7.17 5.80 14.60
CA ASP A 28 8.49 6.39 14.36
C ASP A 28 8.49 7.26 13.10
N GLU A 29 8.31 8.56 13.29
CA GLU A 29 8.27 9.54 12.19
C GLU A 29 9.62 9.72 11.45
N ARG A 30 10.70 9.08 11.90
CA ARG A 30 11.96 8.98 11.13
C ARG A 30 11.80 8.05 9.92
N HIS A 31 10.83 7.13 10.00
CA HIS A 31 10.55 6.13 8.97
C HIS A 31 9.20 6.33 8.29
N TRP A 32 8.20 6.82 9.02
CA TRP A 32 6.84 6.94 8.55
C TRP A 32 6.34 8.38 8.52
N LEU A 33 5.69 8.75 7.45
CA LEU A 33 4.88 9.95 7.34
C LEU A 33 3.40 9.53 7.48
N PRO A 34 2.71 9.93 8.58
CA PRO A 34 1.32 9.52 8.82
C PRO A 34 0.33 10.39 8.04
N HIS A 35 0.48 10.40 6.73
CA HIS A 35 -0.35 11.15 5.79
C HIS A 35 -0.48 10.39 4.48
N TYR A 36 -1.60 10.58 3.78
CA TYR A 36 -1.81 10.10 2.42
C TYR A 36 -1.62 11.23 1.43
N LEU A 37 -0.58 11.16 0.59
CA LEU A 37 -0.28 12.14 -0.46
C LEU A 37 -0.55 13.58 -0.03
N PRO A 38 0.14 14.08 1.02
CA PRO A 38 -0.24 15.29 1.75
C PRO A 38 -0.19 16.57 0.92
N HIS A 39 0.48 16.54 -0.22
CA HIS A 39 0.60 17.69 -1.11
C HIS A 39 -0.68 18.00 -1.91
N TRP A 40 -1.53 16.98 -2.15
CA TRP A 40 -2.76 17.15 -2.95
C TRP A 40 -3.96 17.66 -2.17
N SER A 41 -3.91 17.65 -0.84
CA SER A 41 -5.04 18.06 0.00
C SER A 41 -4.56 18.87 1.21
N THR A 42 -5.43 19.01 2.23
CA THR A 42 -5.10 19.73 3.46
C THR A 42 -4.57 18.76 4.53
N PRO A 43 -3.73 19.22 5.47
CA PRO A 43 -3.13 18.35 6.49
C PRO A 43 -4.14 17.54 7.30
N ASP A 44 -5.27 18.14 7.66
CA ASP A 44 -6.35 17.51 8.43
C ASP A 44 -7.08 16.38 7.65
N ARG A 45 -7.13 16.50 6.32
CA ARG A 45 -7.78 15.50 5.45
C ARG A 45 -6.84 14.35 5.07
N THR A 46 -5.55 14.61 5.05
CA THR A 46 -4.54 13.62 4.69
C THR A 46 -3.99 12.85 5.88
N ALA A 47 -4.16 13.40 7.10
CA ALA A 47 -3.65 12.78 8.32
C ALA A 47 -4.24 11.38 8.55
N ALA A 48 -3.36 10.42 8.73
CA ALA A 48 -3.76 9.06 9.07
C ALA A 48 -4.37 9.01 10.48
N ARG A 49 -5.46 8.28 10.61
CA ARG A 49 -5.99 7.89 11.92
C ARG A 49 -5.49 6.49 12.24
N TYR A 50 -4.72 6.38 13.29
CA TYR A 50 -4.13 5.11 13.67
C TYR A 50 -4.05 4.95 15.19
N ARG A 51 -3.83 3.72 15.61
CA ARG A 51 -3.49 3.34 16.98
C ARG A 51 -2.40 2.28 16.92
N ILE A 52 -1.48 2.30 17.85
CA ILE A 52 -0.55 1.22 18.12
C ILE A 52 -0.92 0.64 19.48
N ASP A 53 -1.20 -0.65 19.52
CA ASP A 53 -1.66 -1.34 20.72
C ASP A 53 -1.20 -2.80 20.67
N ASP A 54 -0.49 -3.22 21.72
CA ASP A 54 0.02 -4.60 21.87
C ASP A 54 0.83 -5.10 20.65
N GLY A 55 1.74 -4.25 20.13
CA GLY A 55 2.59 -4.57 18.98
C GLY A 55 1.83 -4.61 17.64
N VAL A 56 0.65 -3.99 17.54
CA VAL A 56 -0.14 -3.94 16.32
C VAL A 56 -0.43 -2.51 15.92
N LEU A 57 -0.05 -2.15 14.72
CA LEU A 57 -0.52 -0.93 14.07
C LEU A 57 -1.95 -1.15 13.54
N GLN A 58 -2.87 -0.32 13.97
CA GLN A 58 -4.25 -0.27 13.49
C GLN A 58 -4.44 1.00 12.67
N LEU A 59 -4.48 0.91 11.34
CA LEU A 59 -4.96 2.01 10.51
C LEU A 59 -6.49 2.01 10.50
N ARG A 60 -7.10 3.19 10.67
CA ARG A 60 -8.52 3.30 11.03
C ARG A 60 -9.22 4.33 10.17
N ILE A 61 -10.45 4.01 9.74
CA ILE A 61 -11.41 4.99 9.23
C ILE A 61 -12.50 5.17 10.28
N GLU A 62 -12.62 6.38 10.80
CA GLU A 62 -13.62 6.73 11.81
C GLU A 62 -14.86 7.37 11.16
N ALA A 63 -16.00 7.32 11.85
CA ALA A 63 -17.27 7.85 11.32
C ALA A 63 -17.22 9.35 10.97
N ASP A 64 -16.43 10.12 11.70
CA ASP A 64 -16.25 11.56 11.53
C ASP A 64 -15.06 11.95 10.65
N GLN A 65 -14.36 10.97 10.06
CA GLN A 65 -13.21 11.26 9.20
C GLN A 65 -13.66 11.95 7.91
N PRO A 66 -13.08 13.10 7.54
CA PRO A 66 -13.44 13.79 6.32
C PRO A 66 -12.90 13.04 5.08
N PRO A 67 -13.55 13.19 3.91
CA PRO A 67 -12.95 12.78 2.64
C PRO A 67 -11.61 13.48 2.40
N TRP A 68 -10.64 12.75 1.79
CA TRP A 68 -9.28 13.27 1.63
C TRP A 68 -9.16 14.39 0.58
N CYS A 69 -9.87 14.28 -0.55
CA CYS A 69 -9.86 15.28 -1.62
C CYS A 69 -11.26 15.36 -2.29
N PRO A 70 -12.30 15.90 -1.60
CA PRO A 70 -13.69 15.71 -1.98
C PRO A 70 -14.09 16.34 -3.30
N ASP A 71 -13.41 17.37 -3.76
CA ASP A 71 -13.70 18.08 -5.00
C ASP A 71 -13.18 17.35 -6.25
N LEU A 72 -12.21 16.44 -6.10
CA LEU A 72 -11.61 15.70 -7.22
C LEU A 72 -11.76 14.18 -7.10
N ASP A 73 -11.93 13.67 -5.88
CA ASP A 73 -11.98 12.22 -5.60
C ASP A 73 -13.22 11.81 -4.77
N GLY A 74 -14.20 12.71 -4.68
CA GLY A 74 -15.46 12.43 -4.02
C GLY A 74 -15.32 12.09 -2.53
N ASP A 75 -16.12 11.12 -2.08
CA ASP A 75 -16.20 10.75 -0.66
C ASP A 75 -15.13 9.74 -0.21
N LEU A 76 -14.06 9.55 -0.98
CA LEU A 76 -12.95 8.67 -0.59
C LEU A 76 -12.32 9.14 0.73
N ARG A 77 -12.28 8.26 1.73
CA ARG A 77 -11.58 8.49 3.01
C ARG A 77 -10.38 7.57 3.08
N VAL A 78 -9.27 8.09 3.59
CA VAL A 78 -8.00 7.35 3.62
C VAL A 78 -7.31 7.51 4.96
N SER A 79 -6.81 6.42 5.52
CA SER A 79 -5.77 6.44 6.54
C SER A 79 -4.57 5.67 6.02
N SER A 80 -3.46 6.37 5.79
CA SER A 80 -2.28 5.76 5.19
C SER A 80 -1.00 6.28 5.81
N LEU A 81 -0.02 5.39 5.92
CA LEU A 81 1.38 5.71 6.18
C LEU A 81 2.16 5.61 4.87
N GLN A 82 3.12 6.50 4.71
CA GLN A 82 4.06 6.46 3.60
C GLN A 82 5.49 6.73 4.07
N THR A 83 6.49 6.22 3.34
CA THR A 83 7.90 6.38 3.72
C THR A 83 8.64 7.43 2.91
N GLY A 84 7.93 8.22 2.16
CA GLY A 84 8.49 9.33 1.39
C GLY A 84 7.40 10.26 0.88
N VAL A 85 7.79 11.40 0.35
CA VAL A 85 6.93 12.36 -0.33
C VAL A 85 7.76 13.19 -1.29
N PHE A 86 7.21 13.45 -2.47
CA PHE A 86 7.74 14.45 -3.41
C PHE A 86 6.61 15.33 -3.90
N ALA A 87 6.85 16.65 -3.88
CA ALA A 87 5.91 17.62 -4.40
C ALA A 87 6.64 18.88 -4.90
N GLY A 88 6.11 19.46 -5.95
CA GLY A 88 6.49 20.78 -6.43
C GLY A 88 5.90 21.92 -5.59
N PRO A 89 6.04 23.16 -6.04
CA PRO A 89 5.47 24.32 -5.37
C PRO A 89 3.94 24.29 -5.29
N VAL A 90 3.37 24.92 -4.28
CA VAL A 90 1.92 25.13 -4.17
C VAL A 90 1.37 25.77 -5.44
N GLY A 91 0.29 25.22 -5.97
CA GLY A 91 -0.35 25.61 -7.23
C GLY A 91 0.20 24.91 -8.47
N SER A 92 1.29 24.13 -8.38
CA SER A 92 1.80 23.33 -9.49
C SER A 92 1.09 21.97 -9.58
N ALA A 93 1.10 21.36 -10.77
CA ALA A 93 0.67 19.99 -10.98
C ALA A 93 1.79 18.95 -10.74
N VAL A 94 2.94 19.37 -10.20
CA VAL A 94 4.10 18.52 -9.96
C VAL A 94 3.98 17.90 -8.59
N GLY A 95 3.91 16.57 -8.53
CA GLY A 95 3.83 15.82 -7.28
C GLY A 95 3.57 14.36 -7.56
N GLN A 96 3.79 13.56 -6.55
CA GLN A 96 3.67 12.11 -6.61
C GLN A 96 2.21 11.68 -6.80
N LEU A 97 1.98 10.73 -7.69
CA LEU A 97 0.67 10.16 -8.03
C LEU A 97 -0.36 11.25 -8.37
N GLN A 98 -0.18 11.87 -9.52
CA GLN A 98 -1.17 12.81 -10.06
C GLN A 98 -2.45 12.03 -10.44
N PHE A 99 -3.36 11.85 -9.48
CA PHE A 99 -4.57 11.03 -9.60
C PHE A 99 -5.69 11.67 -10.45
N HIS A 100 -5.62 12.99 -10.69
CA HIS A 100 -6.59 13.73 -11.47
C HIS A 100 -5.89 14.81 -12.31
N PRO A 101 -6.33 15.08 -13.57
CA PRO A 101 -5.67 16.07 -14.43
C PRO A 101 -5.70 17.50 -13.90
N ASP A 102 -6.72 17.84 -13.10
CA ASP A 102 -6.90 19.18 -12.54
C ASP A 102 -6.31 19.33 -11.13
N VAL A 103 -5.66 18.29 -10.58
CA VAL A 103 -5.09 18.37 -9.25
C VAL A 103 -3.86 19.27 -9.23
N VAL A 104 -3.78 20.13 -8.21
CA VAL A 104 -2.62 20.98 -7.95
C VAL A 104 -2.17 20.84 -6.51
N VAL A 105 -0.89 21.04 -6.25
CA VAL A 105 -0.33 21.04 -4.90
C VAL A 105 -1.02 22.11 -4.05
N ARG A 106 -1.67 21.68 -2.95
CA ARG A 106 -2.43 22.54 -2.02
C ARG A 106 -1.67 22.82 -0.74
N SER A 107 -0.85 21.86 -0.32
CA SER A 107 -0.05 21.95 0.90
C SER A 107 1.42 21.83 0.57
N ALA A 108 2.23 22.81 0.97
CA ALA A 108 3.67 22.77 0.79
C ALA A 108 4.25 21.56 1.54
N GLN A 109 5.05 20.77 0.84
CA GLN A 109 5.76 19.63 1.42
C GLN A 109 7.25 19.77 1.17
N GLN A 110 8.04 19.45 2.19
CA GLN A 110 9.44 19.19 1.98
C GLN A 110 9.59 17.77 1.42
N SER A 111 10.16 17.63 0.23
CA SER A 111 10.42 16.30 -0.34
C SER A 111 11.35 15.49 0.56
N ARG A 112 10.96 14.27 0.87
CA ARG A 112 11.66 13.35 1.77
C ARG A 112 11.59 11.92 1.24
N ALA A 113 12.66 11.17 1.46
CA ALA A 113 12.73 9.72 1.26
C ALA A 113 13.24 9.13 2.58
N LEU A 114 12.31 8.74 3.46
CA LEU A 114 12.63 8.26 4.81
C LEU A 114 13.11 6.81 4.75
N VAL A 115 12.33 5.93 4.08
CA VAL A 115 12.72 4.56 3.74
C VAL A 115 12.41 4.34 2.27
N THR A 116 13.38 3.82 1.54
CA THR A 116 13.19 3.44 0.13
C THR A 116 13.63 2.00 -0.08
N VAL A 117 12.91 1.32 -0.95
CA VAL A 117 13.23 -0.01 -1.44
C VAL A 117 13.78 0.12 -2.85
N HIS A 118 14.94 -0.48 -3.12
CA HIS A 118 15.47 -0.62 -4.47
C HIS A 118 15.96 -2.04 -4.65
N ARG A 119 15.07 -2.89 -5.17
CA ARG A 119 15.28 -4.34 -5.21
C ARG A 119 15.36 -4.96 -3.80
N GLY A 120 15.18 -6.24 -3.70
CA GLY A 120 15.16 -6.97 -2.43
C GLY A 120 13.79 -7.56 -2.15
N LEU A 121 13.47 -7.72 -0.88
CA LEU A 121 12.24 -8.31 -0.40
C LEU A 121 11.49 -7.30 0.47
N ILE A 122 10.25 -7.01 0.14
CA ILE A 122 9.33 -6.30 1.01
C ILE A 122 8.27 -7.26 1.51
N GLU A 123 7.98 -7.20 2.79
CA GLU A 123 7.04 -8.07 3.47
C GLU A 123 6.24 -7.28 4.50
N ALA A 124 4.97 -7.67 4.68
CA ALA A 124 4.21 -7.29 5.86
C ALA A 124 3.36 -8.46 6.34
N ARG A 125 3.23 -8.59 7.66
CA ARG A 125 2.23 -9.46 8.27
C ARG A 125 1.03 -8.62 8.66
N MET A 126 -0.09 -8.90 8.01
CA MET A 126 -1.28 -8.07 8.14
C MET A 126 -2.56 -8.89 8.03
N ARG A 127 -3.67 -8.34 8.48
CA ARG A 127 -5.01 -8.88 8.30
C ARG A 127 -5.96 -7.79 7.83
N ALA A 128 -6.77 -8.12 6.83
CA ALA A 128 -7.74 -7.23 6.23
C ALA A 128 -9.12 -7.38 6.88
N LEU A 129 -10.09 -6.68 6.31
CA LEU A 129 -11.49 -6.73 6.72
C LEU A 129 -12.38 -7.10 5.53
N ASP A 130 -13.61 -7.53 5.83
CA ASP A 130 -14.64 -7.95 4.87
C ASP A 130 -15.74 -6.89 4.65
N ASP A 131 -15.48 -5.64 5.06
CA ASP A 131 -16.40 -4.54 4.78
C ASP A 131 -16.34 -4.19 3.28
N PRO A 132 -17.46 -4.29 2.52
CA PRO A 132 -17.44 -4.07 1.08
C PRO A 132 -17.06 -2.66 0.65
N ARG A 133 -17.10 -1.69 1.57
CA ARG A 133 -16.68 -0.30 1.32
C ARG A 133 -15.19 -0.10 1.57
N ALA A 134 -14.52 -1.04 2.23
CA ALA A 134 -13.11 -0.92 2.55
C ALA A 134 -12.22 -1.58 1.51
N MET A 135 -11.06 -1.00 1.32
CA MET A 135 -9.91 -1.58 0.64
C MET A 135 -8.69 -1.36 1.52
N VAL A 136 -7.83 -2.37 1.65
CA VAL A 136 -6.52 -2.23 2.30
C VAL A 136 -5.42 -2.56 1.31
N ALA A 137 -4.28 -1.88 1.44
CA ALA A 137 -3.17 -2.11 0.54
C ALA A 137 -1.80 -1.93 1.19
N LEU A 138 -0.87 -2.80 0.77
CA LEU A 138 0.57 -2.61 0.86
C LEU A 138 1.09 -2.49 -0.56
N TRP A 139 1.75 -1.39 -0.87
CA TRP A 139 2.27 -1.11 -2.21
C TRP A 139 3.51 -0.23 -2.15
N MET A 140 4.26 -0.20 -3.23
CA MET A 140 5.40 0.68 -3.41
C MET A 140 5.19 1.51 -4.67
N ILE A 141 5.65 2.74 -4.66
CA ILE A 141 5.60 3.65 -5.81
C ILE A 141 6.88 4.48 -5.88
N GLY A 142 7.30 4.84 -7.08
CA GLY A 142 8.39 5.79 -7.27
C GLY A 142 8.12 7.12 -6.57
N LEU A 143 9.17 7.85 -6.22
CA LEU A 143 9.01 9.20 -5.63
C LEU A 143 8.55 10.24 -6.64
N GLU A 144 8.61 9.91 -7.94
CA GLU A 144 8.26 10.81 -9.05
C GLU A 144 9.03 12.14 -9.06
N ASP A 145 10.25 12.11 -8.50
CA ASP A 145 11.22 13.20 -8.64
C ASP A 145 11.65 13.44 -10.10
N ALA A 146 11.35 12.47 -10.96
CA ALA A 146 11.28 12.56 -12.41
C ALA A 146 9.99 11.84 -12.86
N PRO A 147 9.19 12.39 -13.80
CA PRO A 147 7.88 11.87 -14.17
C PRO A 147 7.87 10.38 -14.58
N GLU A 148 8.94 9.91 -15.20
CA GLU A 148 9.13 8.53 -15.60
C GLU A 148 9.42 7.56 -14.44
N ARG A 149 9.64 8.06 -13.22
CA ARG A 149 9.86 7.26 -12.01
C ARG A 149 8.58 7.10 -11.22
N SER A 150 7.51 6.69 -11.88
CA SER A 150 6.15 6.66 -11.33
C SER A 150 5.55 5.27 -11.20
N SER A 151 6.24 4.21 -11.67
CA SER A 151 5.65 2.88 -11.60
C SER A 151 5.40 2.42 -10.16
N GLU A 152 4.47 1.49 -10.03
CA GLU A 152 4.01 0.91 -8.79
C GLU A 152 4.27 -0.60 -8.77
N ILE A 153 4.64 -1.12 -7.61
CA ILE A 153 4.59 -2.55 -7.28
C ILE A 153 3.54 -2.70 -6.17
N CYS A 154 2.37 -3.20 -6.53
CA CYS A 154 1.34 -3.54 -5.56
C CYS A 154 1.64 -4.91 -4.96
N VAL A 155 1.96 -4.95 -3.66
CA VAL A 155 2.27 -6.19 -2.94
C VAL A 155 1.00 -6.95 -2.60
N ALA A 156 0.00 -6.24 -2.07
CA ALA A 156 -1.34 -6.78 -1.84
C ALA A 156 -2.36 -5.64 -1.80
N GLU A 157 -3.43 -5.78 -2.57
CA GLU A 157 -4.61 -4.91 -2.57
C GLU A 157 -5.85 -5.78 -2.32
N ILE A 158 -6.54 -5.56 -1.21
CA ILE A 158 -7.64 -6.41 -0.77
C ILE A 158 -8.90 -5.57 -0.61
N PHE A 159 -9.86 -5.75 -1.51
CA PHE A 159 -11.18 -5.16 -1.39
C PHE A 159 -12.08 -6.02 -0.52
N GLY A 160 -12.70 -5.46 0.50
CA GLY A 160 -13.59 -6.19 1.37
C GLY A 160 -14.79 -6.81 0.64
N ARG A 161 -15.23 -6.22 -0.48
CA ARG A 161 -16.27 -6.78 -1.36
C ARG A 161 -15.88 -8.08 -2.07
N ASP A 162 -14.57 -8.34 -2.19
CA ASP A 162 -14.02 -9.53 -2.84
C ASP A 162 -13.62 -10.62 -1.83
N VAL A 163 -13.89 -10.39 -0.54
CA VAL A 163 -13.68 -11.36 0.55
C VAL A 163 -14.88 -12.30 0.64
N ARG A 164 -14.59 -13.58 0.78
CA ARG A 164 -15.57 -14.67 0.94
C ARG A 164 -15.19 -15.53 2.13
N PRO A 165 -16.10 -16.37 2.65
CA PRO A 165 -15.80 -17.25 3.79
C PRO A 165 -14.58 -18.17 3.59
N GLU A 166 -14.36 -18.63 2.34
CA GLU A 166 -13.34 -19.62 2.01
C GLU A 166 -12.17 -19.06 1.18
N GLY A 167 -12.12 -17.75 0.97
CA GLY A 167 -11.05 -17.14 0.17
C GLY A 167 -11.27 -15.68 -0.12
N ALA A 168 -10.31 -15.08 -0.83
CA ALA A 168 -10.41 -13.71 -1.29
C ALA A 168 -9.69 -13.51 -2.63
N ARG A 169 -10.09 -12.48 -3.35
CA ARG A 169 -9.33 -12.00 -4.50
C ARG A 169 -8.39 -10.91 -4.01
N ILE A 170 -7.09 -11.08 -4.29
CA ILE A 170 -6.02 -10.20 -3.83
C ILE A 170 -5.31 -9.63 -5.04
N GLY A 171 -5.40 -8.31 -5.20
CA GLY A 171 -4.72 -7.58 -6.25
C GLY A 171 -3.21 -7.56 -6.02
N MET A 172 -2.44 -7.92 -7.05
CA MET A 172 -0.98 -7.83 -7.05
C MET A 172 -0.45 -7.69 -8.47
N GLY A 173 0.66 -6.98 -8.61
CA GLY A 173 1.25 -6.74 -9.91
C GLY A 173 2.02 -5.43 -9.99
N VAL A 174 2.30 -5.01 -11.20
CA VAL A 174 2.96 -3.74 -11.51
C VAL A 174 2.03 -2.82 -12.30
N ARG A 175 2.12 -1.52 -12.06
CA ARG A 175 1.45 -0.48 -12.85
C ARG A 175 2.48 0.51 -13.38
N SER A 176 2.32 0.91 -14.62
CA SER A 176 3.24 1.83 -15.30
C SER A 176 3.07 3.27 -14.84
N TRP A 177 1.84 3.70 -14.62
CA TRP A 177 1.49 5.12 -14.49
C TRP A 177 2.08 5.92 -15.66
N ALA A 178 3.13 6.74 -15.42
CA ALA A 178 3.83 7.48 -16.45
C ALA A 178 5.23 6.90 -16.79
N ASP A 179 5.61 5.74 -16.28
CA ASP A 179 6.87 5.05 -16.59
C ASP A 179 6.75 4.32 -17.94
N PRO A 180 7.42 4.78 -19.01
CA PRO A 180 7.34 4.15 -20.32
C PRO A 180 8.07 2.80 -20.41
N SER A 181 8.87 2.44 -19.41
CA SER A 181 9.63 1.18 -19.37
C SER A 181 8.82 0.02 -18.79
N ILE A 182 7.68 0.30 -18.16
CA ILE A 182 6.81 -0.68 -17.52
C ILE A 182 5.50 -0.78 -18.31
N THR A 183 5.00 -1.98 -18.47
CA THR A 183 3.66 -2.27 -18.98
C THR A 183 2.78 -2.74 -17.82
N ASP A 184 1.55 -2.26 -17.75
CA ASP A 184 0.60 -2.68 -16.72
C ASP A 184 0.41 -4.21 -16.74
N ASP A 185 0.71 -4.85 -15.63
CA ASP A 185 0.52 -6.27 -15.41
C ASP A 185 0.04 -6.49 -13.97
N PHE A 186 -1.25 -6.19 -13.76
CA PHE A 186 -1.93 -6.26 -12.46
C PHE A 186 -3.15 -7.15 -12.57
N VAL A 187 -3.27 -8.09 -11.64
CA VAL A 187 -4.43 -8.99 -11.55
C VAL A 187 -4.85 -9.18 -10.09
N ALA A 188 -6.10 -9.59 -9.90
CA ALA A 188 -6.58 -10.05 -8.60
C ALA A 188 -6.59 -11.58 -8.58
N GLU A 189 -5.60 -12.17 -7.89
CA GLU A 189 -5.43 -13.61 -7.73
C GLU A 189 -6.44 -14.15 -6.70
N GLU A 190 -7.08 -15.27 -7.01
CA GLU A 190 -8.01 -15.92 -6.09
C GLU A 190 -7.26 -16.88 -5.17
N LEU A 191 -7.23 -16.56 -3.87
CA LEU A 191 -6.49 -17.31 -2.88
C LEU A 191 -7.44 -17.92 -1.83
N PRO A 192 -7.26 -19.21 -1.46
CA PRO A 192 -8.08 -19.89 -0.46
C PRO A 192 -7.62 -19.57 0.97
N ILE A 193 -7.57 -18.28 1.31
CA ILE A 193 -7.14 -17.79 2.62
C ILE A 193 -8.22 -16.89 3.24
N ARG A 194 -8.29 -16.87 4.57
CA ARG A 194 -9.15 -15.97 5.32
C ARG A 194 -8.39 -14.70 5.63
N VAL A 195 -8.54 -13.66 4.82
CA VAL A 195 -7.79 -12.39 4.98
C VAL A 195 -8.01 -11.68 6.33
N ARG A 196 -9.01 -12.11 7.12
CA ARG A 196 -9.23 -11.66 8.51
C ARG A 196 -8.31 -12.34 9.51
N ASP A 197 -7.64 -13.41 9.12
CA ASP A 197 -6.56 -14.03 9.88
C ASP A 197 -5.22 -13.36 9.49
N TRP A 198 -4.19 -13.57 10.28
CA TRP A 198 -2.87 -13.05 10.01
C TRP A 198 -2.20 -13.82 8.86
N HIS A 199 -1.80 -13.09 7.82
CA HIS A 199 -1.02 -13.60 6.70
C HIS A 199 0.17 -12.73 6.42
N THR A 200 1.26 -13.31 5.90
CA THR A 200 2.42 -12.57 5.41
C THR A 200 2.30 -12.42 3.89
N TYR A 201 2.31 -11.19 3.44
CA TYR A 201 2.32 -10.81 2.02
C TYR A 201 3.70 -10.29 1.69
N ALA A 202 4.28 -10.75 0.58
CA ALA A 202 5.62 -10.39 0.20
C ALA A 202 5.77 -10.16 -1.30
N ALA A 203 6.68 -9.24 -1.68
CA ALA A 203 7.17 -9.10 -3.05
C ALA A 203 8.69 -9.17 -3.06
N GLU A 204 9.24 -10.13 -3.80
CA GLU A 204 10.64 -10.25 -4.12
C GLU A 204 10.90 -9.48 -5.43
N TRP A 205 11.57 -8.35 -5.30
CA TRP A 205 11.92 -7.49 -6.42
C TRP A 205 13.39 -7.66 -6.80
N THR A 206 13.62 -8.18 -7.99
CA THR A 206 14.95 -8.35 -8.58
C THR A 206 15.07 -7.56 -9.88
N GLU A 207 16.21 -7.61 -10.54
CA GLU A 207 16.38 -6.99 -11.85
C GLU A 207 15.50 -7.65 -12.89
N GLY A 208 14.61 -6.86 -13.51
CA GLY A 208 13.68 -7.33 -14.56
C GLY A 208 12.58 -8.28 -14.09
N ARG A 209 12.40 -8.47 -12.76
CA ARG A 209 11.43 -9.44 -12.26
C ARG A 209 10.90 -9.06 -10.88
N VAL A 210 9.59 -9.27 -10.68
CA VAL A 210 8.95 -9.26 -9.35
C VAL A 210 8.19 -10.57 -9.15
N ALA A 211 8.31 -11.16 -7.95
CA ALA A 211 7.59 -12.36 -7.55
C ALA A 211 6.82 -12.11 -6.26
N TRP A 212 5.55 -12.50 -6.21
CA TRP A 212 4.67 -12.33 -5.06
C TRP A 212 4.48 -13.63 -4.32
N TYR A 213 4.48 -13.53 -3.00
CA TYR A 213 4.29 -14.66 -2.10
C TYR A 213 3.23 -14.33 -1.05
N VAL A 214 2.45 -15.33 -0.67
CA VAL A 214 1.56 -15.28 0.48
C VAL A 214 1.86 -16.48 1.36
N ASP A 215 2.14 -16.25 2.65
CA ASP A 215 2.59 -17.26 3.60
C ASP A 215 3.71 -18.13 3.02
N ASP A 216 4.74 -17.47 2.48
CA ASP A 216 5.92 -18.03 1.85
C ASP A 216 5.70 -18.76 0.51
N ARG A 217 4.47 -18.94 0.08
CA ARG A 217 4.16 -19.66 -1.16
C ARG A 217 4.10 -18.70 -2.33
N LEU A 218 4.81 -19.04 -3.41
CA LEU A 218 4.77 -18.27 -4.65
C LEU A 218 3.35 -18.26 -5.23
N VAL A 219 2.84 -17.05 -5.48
CA VAL A 219 1.52 -16.83 -6.07
C VAL A 219 1.65 -16.38 -7.53
N ARG A 220 2.54 -15.43 -7.79
CA ARG A 220 2.64 -14.76 -9.09
C ARG A 220 4.07 -14.37 -9.41
N VAL A 221 4.38 -14.25 -10.70
CA VAL A 221 5.63 -13.68 -11.22
C VAL A 221 5.30 -12.76 -12.39
N VAL A 222 5.98 -11.62 -12.43
CA VAL A 222 5.96 -10.67 -13.55
C VAL A 222 7.41 -10.42 -13.99
N GLU A 223 7.71 -10.62 -15.28
CA GLU A 223 9.06 -10.54 -15.85
C GLU A 223 9.38 -9.12 -16.32
N GLN A 224 9.17 -8.15 -15.42
CA GLN A 224 9.60 -6.76 -15.55
C GLN A 224 9.67 -6.12 -14.16
N SER A 225 10.45 -5.06 -14.01
CA SER A 225 10.52 -4.29 -12.78
C SER A 225 11.11 -2.91 -13.03
N ALA A 226 10.74 -1.94 -12.20
CA ALA A 226 11.37 -0.63 -12.17
C ALA A 226 12.86 -0.69 -11.85
N THR A 227 13.60 0.37 -12.23
CA THR A 227 15.06 0.46 -12.06
C THR A 227 15.47 1.55 -11.07
N TYR A 228 14.53 2.13 -10.34
CA TYR A 228 14.72 3.23 -9.38
C TYR A 228 14.11 2.89 -8.01
N PRO A 229 14.57 3.56 -6.93
CA PRO A 229 14.00 3.33 -5.61
C PRO A 229 12.53 3.74 -5.52
N MET A 230 11.77 2.99 -4.72
CA MET A 230 10.36 3.26 -4.41
C MET A 230 10.16 3.49 -2.93
N GLN A 231 9.18 4.30 -2.57
CA GLN A 231 8.67 4.40 -1.21
C GLN A 231 7.61 3.33 -0.94
N ILE A 232 7.36 3.07 0.33
CA ILE A 232 6.31 2.16 0.80
C ILE A 232 5.05 2.98 1.11
N MET A 233 3.91 2.44 0.73
CA MET A 233 2.57 2.93 1.06
C MET A 233 1.80 1.81 1.75
N LEU A 234 1.21 2.12 2.89
CA LEU A 234 0.43 1.19 3.70
C LEU A 234 -0.87 1.88 4.12
N GLY A 235 -2.02 1.39 3.68
CA GLY A 235 -3.25 2.15 3.87
C GLY A 235 -4.53 1.35 3.90
N ILE A 236 -5.54 1.98 4.54
CA ILE A 236 -6.95 1.62 4.44
C ILE A 236 -7.72 2.76 3.78
N TYR A 237 -8.62 2.39 2.90
CA TYR A 237 -9.43 3.28 2.08
C TYR A 237 -10.90 2.93 2.25
N GLU A 238 -11.75 3.92 2.47
CA GLU A 238 -13.19 3.75 2.37
C GLU A 238 -13.67 4.34 1.05
N LEU A 239 -14.15 3.45 0.19
CA LEU A 239 -14.58 3.77 -1.17
C LEU A 239 -15.98 4.41 -1.17
N PRO A 240 -16.26 5.36 -2.07
CA PRO A 240 -17.57 5.95 -2.25
C PRO A 240 -18.54 4.93 -2.90
N ILE A 241 -19.17 4.09 -2.09
CA ILE A 241 -20.20 3.16 -2.53
C ILE A 241 -21.54 3.67 -2.02
N ALA A 242 -22.56 3.64 -2.89
CA ALA A 242 -23.91 4.04 -2.54
C ALA A 242 -24.41 3.31 -1.27
N ASP A 243 -25.05 4.06 -0.38
CA ASP A 243 -25.57 3.50 0.85
C ASP A 243 -26.64 2.44 0.58
N ASP A 244 -26.44 1.25 1.11
CA ASP A 244 -27.49 0.23 1.23
C ASP A 244 -28.05 0.28 2.66
N PRO A 245 -29.33 0.68 2.84
CA PRO A 245 -29.92 0.72 4.19
C PRO A 245 -29.91 -0.61 4.92
N ARG A 246 -29.74 -1.73 4.19
CA ARG A 246 -29.63 -3.08 4.76
C ARG A 246 -28.22 -3.39 5.26
N GLN A 247 -27.23 -2.59 4.87
CA GLN A 247 -25.84 -2.70 5.28
C GLN A 247 -25.30 -1.32 5.66
N PRO A 248 -25.72 -0.75 6.80
CA PRO A 248 -25.22 0.54 7.25
C PRO A 248 -23.72 0.47 7.47
N ALA A 249 -23.03 1.57 7.18
CA ALA A 249 -21.60 1.66 7.42
C ALA A 249 -21.27 1.43 8.90
N ALA A 250 -20.39 0.48 9.18
CA ALA A 250 -19.87 0.23 10.52
C ALA A 250 -18.53 0.96 10.70
N TYR A 251 -18.33 1.55 11.88
CA TYR A 251 -17.09 2.23 12.26
C TYR A 251 -16.65 1.81 13.67
N PRO A 252 -15.34 1.85 13.95
CA PRO A 252 -14.29 2.13 13.00
C PRO A 252 -14.09 0.98 12.00
N LYS A 253 -13.66 1.28 10.77
CA LYS A 253 -13.05 0.29 9.89
C LYS A 253 -11.58 0.17 10.28
N VAL A 254 -11.06 -1.03 10.41
CA VAL A 254 -9.72 -1.26 10.95
C VAL A 254 -8.93 -2.19 10.03
N PHE A 255 -7.73 -1.77 9.70
CA PHE A 255 -6.69 -2.56 9.06
C PHE A 255 -5.54 -2.78 10.04
N ASP A 256 -5.26 -4.02 10.37
CA ASP A 256 -4.24 -4.39 11.34
C ASP A 256 -2.95 -4.84 10.65
N VAL A 257 -1.82 -4.32 11.13
CA VAL A 257 -0.47 -4.68 10.67
C VAL A 257 0.39 -5.01 11.87
N ASP A 258 0.95 -6.22 11.87
CA ASP A 258 1.80 -6.73 12.93
C ASP A 258 3.24 -6.23 12.76
N TRP A 259 3.76 -6.31 11.53
CA TRP A 259 5.07 -5.77 11.19
C TRP A 259 5.20 -5.50 9.68
N VAL A 260 6.17 -4.63 9.35
CA VAL A 260 6.64 -4.36 7.98
C VAL A 260 8.16 -4.54 7.93
N ARG A 261 8.66 -5.25 6.93
CA ARG A 261 10.09 -5.53 6.78
C ARG A 261 10.56 -5.33 5.36
N VAL A 262 11.75 -4.74 5.22
CA VAL A 262 12.48 -4.65 3.96
C VAL A 262 13.82 -5.34 4.14
N SER A 263 14.14 -6.26 3.24
CA SER A 263 15.41 -6.94 3.22
C SER A 263 16.12 -6.73 1.89
N ARG A 264 17.43 -6.57 1.93
CA ARG A 264 18.29 -6.46 0.75
C ARG A 264 18.96 -7.80 0.48
N ARG A 265 19.29 -8.05 -0.78
CA ARG A 265 20.04 -9.24 -1.12
C ARG A 265 21.41 -9.18 -0.47
N ALA A 266 21.79 -10.28 0.23
CA ALA A 266 23.07 -10.44 0.90
C ALA A 266 24.25 -10.45 -0.10
#